data_de1badbb7ef8e424d52602dbb3eb0363
#
_entry.id   de1badbb7ef8e424d52602dbb3eb0363
#
_cell.length_a   1.000
_cell.length_b   1.000
_cell.length_c   1.000
_cell.angle_alpha   90.00
_cell.angle_beta   90.00
_cell.angle_gamma   90.00
#
_symmetry.space_group_name_H-M   'P 1'
#
loop_
_entity.id
_entity.type
_entity.pdbx_description
1 polymer ?
#
loop_
_entity_poly.entity_id
_entity_poly.type
_entity_poly.pdbx_seq_one_letter_code
_entity_poly.pdbx_strand_id
1 'polypeptide(L)'
;MERFGVAELAVGGGWIGLSPMPGRAGDYAGDLAAVLSWAPGMVLTMATAAELALGAAALPADLAAAGIAWRHLPVADFAAESVALREGWAGVSGEARGMLGAGGRVLVHCLGGCGRSGMAALRLMAECGEAPEAALARLRRARPCAIETEDQRRWAAGG
;
A
#
# COMPACT_ATOMS: atom_id res chain seq x y z
N MET A 1 20.85 -3.84 3.01
CA MET A 1 19.49 -4.17 2.55
C MET A 1 18.49 -3.79 3.63
N GLU A 2 17.42 -3.14 3.23
CA GLU A 2 16.42 -2.71 4.19
C GLU A 2 15.71 -3.91 4.83
N ARG A 3 15.56 -3.87 6.15
CA ARG A 3 14.80 -4.84 6.90
C ARG A 3 13.32 -4.69 6.61
N PHE A 4 12.58 -5.81 6.46
CA PHE A 4 11.13 -5.72 6.34
C PHE A 4 10.52 -5.09 7.59
N GLY A 5 9.61 -4.18 7.38
CA GLY A 5 8.84 -3.54 8.45
C GLY A 5 7.67 -2.79 7.87
N VAL A 6 6.70 -2.51 8.71
CA VAL A 6 5.53 -1.71 8.34
C VAL A 6 5.71 -0.31 8.91
N ALA A 7 5.78 0.68 8.02
CA ALA A 7 5.74 2.09 8.42
C ALA A 7 4.28 2.50 8.53
N GLU A 8 3.85 3.00 9.67
CA GLU A 8 2.44 3.30 9.91
C GLU A 8 2.19 4.78 10.20
N LEU A 9 1.02 5.25 9.80
CA LEU A 9 0.54 6.59 10.13
C LEU A 9 -0.98 6.59 10.27
N ALA A 10 -1.48 7.48 11.11
CA ALA A 10 -2.93 7.63 11.33
C ALA A 10 -3.56 8.34 10.13
N VAL A 11 -4.64 7.78 9.58
CA VAL A 11 -5.37 8.34 8.46
C VAL A 11 -6.86 8.06 8.61
N GLY A 12 -7.69 9.07 8.52
CA GLY A 12 -9.14 8.90 8.43
C GLY A 12 -9.81 8.21 9.58
N GLY A 13 -9.18 8.16 10.76
CA GLY A 13 -9.69 7.46 11.94
C GLY A 13 -9.07 6.08 12.15
N GLY A 14 -8.32 5.57 11.21
CA GLY A 14 -7.60 4.30 11.29
C GLY A 14 -6.12 4.47 11.01
N TRP A 15 -5.51 3.44 10.44
CA TRP A 15 -4.07 3.39 10.19
C TRP A 15 -3.75 2.88 8.80
N ILE A 16 -2.91 3.60 8.08
CA ILE A 16 -2.28 3.09 6.86
C ILE A 16 -0.88 2.60 7.20
N GLY A 17 -0.53 1.41 6.71
CA GLY A 17 0.82 0.88 6.74
C GLY A 17 1.39 0.79 5.34
N LEU A 18 2.69 1.05 5.20
CA LEU A 18 3.45 0.85 3.97
C LEU A 18 4.57 -0.14 4.23
N SER A 19 4.77 -1.05 3.30
CA SER A 19 5.89 -2.02 3.40
C SER A 19 6.44 -2.35 2.02
N PRO A 20 7.68 -2.87 1.97
CA PRO A 20 8.13 -3.59 0.78
C PRO A 20 7.28 -4.84 0.58
N MET A 21 7.46 -5.52 -0.55
CA MET A 21 6.81 -6.81 -0.80
C MET A 21 7.33 -7.85 0.20
N PRO A 22 6.45 -8.56 0.93
CA PRO A 22 6.89 -9.70 1.73
C PRO A 22 7.67 -10.70 0.85
N GLY A 23 8.78 -11.20 1.37
CA GLY A 23 9.63 -12.13 0.63
C GLY A 23 10.61 -11.50 -0.35
N ARG A 24 10.58 -10.17 -0.53
CA ARG A 24 11.52 -9.49 -1.42
C ARG A 24 12.97 -9.77 -1.07
N ALA A 25 13.28 -9.82 0.21
CA ALA A 25 14.64 -10.07 0.69
C ALA A 25 14.93 -11.56 0.98
N GLY A 26 14.02 -12.45 0.63
CA GLY A 26 14.20 -13.89 0.74
C GLY A 26 13.64 -14.55 2.00
N ASP A 27 12.95 -13.80 2.87
CA ASP A 27 12.31 -14.32 4.08
C ASP A 27 10.80 -14.07 4.07
N TYR A 28 10.11 -14.73 3.16
CA TYR A 28 8.67 -14.57 3.04
C TYR A 28 7.94 -14.94 4.35
N ALA A 29 8.33 -16.04 4.99
CA ALA A 29 7.65 -16.49 6.21
C ALA A 29 7.76 -15.49 7.35
N GLY A 30 8.94 -14.91 7.56
CA GLY A 30 9.16 -13.90 8.58
C GLY A 30 8.41 -12.60 8.26
N ASP A 31 8.42 -12.20 6.99
CA ASP A 31 7.74 -10.99 6.54
C ASP A 31 6.21 -11.15 6.66
N LEU A 32 5.67 -12.30 6.28
CA LEU A 32 4.26 -12.59 6.46
C LEU A 32 3.86 -12.53 7.93
N ALA A 33 4.68 -13.10 8.82
CA ALA A 33 4.42 -13.03 10.26
C ALA A 33 4.34 -11.59 10.75
N ALA A 34 5.20 -10.70 10.25
CA ALA A 34 5.16 -9.28 10.57
C ALA A 34 3.89 -8.60 10.06
N VAL A 35 3.45 -8.94 8.85
CA VAL A 35 2.18 -8.43 8.31
C VAL A 35 1.00 -8.87 9.18
N LEU A 36 0.94 -10.15 9.51
CA LEU A 36 -0.15 -10.68 10.35
C LEU A 36 -0.13 -10.08 11.74
N SER A 37 1.04 -9.84 12.31
CA SER A 37 1.19 -9.18 13.61
C SER A 37 0.71 -7.73 13.59
N TRP A 38 0.90 -7.03 12.47
CA TRP A 38 0.36 -5.67 12.31
C TRP A 38 -1.16 -5.65 12.21
N ALA A 39 -1.75 -6.79 11.88
CA ALA A 39 -3.20 -7.03 11.86
C ALA A 39 -3.98 -6.11 10.87
N PRO A 40 -3.63 -6.10 9.58
CA PRO A 40 -4.42 -5.35 8.61
C PRO A 40 -5.79 -6.02 8.40
N GLY A 41 -6.81 -5.21 8.15
CA GLY A 41 -8.09 -5.69 7.64
C GLY A 41 -8.07 -5.85 6.13
N MET A 42 -7.19 -5.10 5.46
CA MET A 42 -7.00 -5.15 4.01
C MET A 42 -5.52 -5.01 3.67
N VAL A 43 -5.08 -5.76 2.67
CA VAL A 43 -3.78 -5.56 2.03
C VAL A 43 -4.02 -5.18 0.57
N LEU A 44 -3.55 -4.01 0.18
CA LEU A 44 -3.55 -3.52 -1.19
C LEU A 44 -2.18 -3.77 -1.80
N THR A 45 -2.13 -4.63 -2.80
CA THR A 45 -0.92 -4.94 -3.56
C THR A 45 -0.87 -4.12 -4.84
N MET A 46 0.13 -3.26 -4.94
CA MET A 46 0.39 -2.44 -6.12
C MET A 46 1.48 -3.05 -7.01
N ALA A 47 2.13 -4.11 -6.55
CA ALA A 47 3.13 -4.85 -7.31
C ALA A 47 2.47 -5.62 -8.46
N THR A 48 3.22 -5.88 -9.52
CA THR A 48 2.74 -6.70 -10.64
C THR A 48 2.70 -8.18 -10.28
N ALA A 49 1.96 -8.96 -11.04
CA ALA A 49 1.92 -10.43 -10.87
C ALA A 49 3.30 -11.05 -11.04
N ALA A 50 4.11 -10.54 -11.98
CA ALA A 50 5.47 -11.02 -12.19
C ALA A 50 6.37 -10.76 -10.96
N GLU A 51 6.20 -9.60 -10.32
CA GLU A 51 6.94 -9.29 -9.09
C GLU A 51 6.51 -10.20 -7.94
N LEU A 52 5.21 -10.44 -7.77
CA LEU A 52 4.70 -11.36 -6.75
C LEU A 52 5.29 -12.77 -6.92
N ALA A 53 5.42 -13.22 -8.15
CA ALA A 53 5.98 -14.54 -8.44
C ALA A 53 7.44 -14.69 -7.97
N LEU A 54 8.16 -13.61 -7.78
CA LEU A 54 9.58 -13.63 -7.38
C LEU A 54 9.80 -13.94 -5.90
N GLY A 55 8.80 -13.79 -5.05
CA GLY A 55 9.01 -14.02 -3.62
C GLY A 55 7.75 -14.05 -2.76
N ALA A 56 6.59 -13.74 -3.34
CA ALA A 56 5.33 -13.60 -2.61
C ALA A 56 4.17 -14.33 -3.29
N ALA A 57 4.46 -15.41 -4.02
CA ALA A 57 3.44 -16.15 -4.76
C ALA A 57 2.31 -16.66 -3.87
N ALA A 58 2.60 -17.01 -2.63
CA ALA A 58 1.60 -17.50 -1.67
C ALA A 58 0.82 -16.40 -0.95
N LEU A 59 1.18 -15.13 -1.12
CA LEU A 59 0.60 -14.04 -0.35
C LEU A 59 -0.93 -13.96 -0.47
N PRO A 60 -1.54 -14.00 -1.67
CA PRO A 60 -3.00 -13.94 -1.75
C PRO A 60 -3.71 -15.06 -1.00
N ALA A 61 -3.21 -16.29 -1.10
CA ALA A 61 -3.80 -17.44 -0.41
C ALA A 61 -3.61 -17.35 1.10
N ASP A 62 -2.44 -16.92 1.56
CA ASP A 62 -2.14 -16.80 2.98
C ASP A 62 -2.97 -15.68 3.63
N LEU A 63 -3.19 -14.57 2.94
CA LEU A 63 -4.06 -13.50 3.44
C LEU A 63 -5.52 -13.96 3.52
N ALA A 64 -6.00 -14.68 2.51
CA ALA A 64 -7.34 -15.24 2.52
C ALA A 64 -7.54 -16.21 3.70
N ALA A 65 -6.56 -17.07 3.95
CA ALA A 65 -6.58 -18.00 5.08
C ALA A 65 -6.61 -17.28 6.44
N ALA A 66 -6.04 -16.08 6.52
CA ALA A 66 -6.05 -15.26 7.72
C ALA A 66 -7.30 -14.37 7.83
N GLY A 67 -8.23 -14.42 6.87
CA GLY A 67 -9.41 -13.58 6.86
C GLY A 67 -9.17 -12.13 6.50
N ILE A 68 -8.06 -11.84 5.82
CA ILE A 68 -7.67 -10.49 5.42
C ILE A 68 -8.10 -10.25 3.96
N ALA A 69 -8.78 -9.13 3.71
CA ALA A 69 -9.15 -8.75 2.35
C ALA A 69 -7.89 -8.44 1.54
N TRP A 70 -7.80 -9.03 0.34
CA TRP A 70 -6.71 -8.74 -0.58
C TRP A 70 -7.25 -8.05 -1.82
N ARG A 71 -6.62 -6.93 -2.19
CA ARG A 71 -6.96 -6.18 -3.40
C ARG A 71 -5.71 -5.99 -4.22
N HIS A 72 -5.80 -6.22 -5.51
CA HIS A 72 -4.67 -6.16 -6.42
C HIS A 72 -4.89 -5.10 -7.49
N LEU A 73 -4.12 -4.02 -7.43
CA LEU A 73 -4.12 -2.96 -8.43
C LEU A 73 -2.70 -2.84 -9.01
N PRO A 74 -2.30 -3.76 -9.89
CA PRO A 74 -0.93 -3.80 -10.39
C PRO A 74 -0.59 -2.57 -11.22
N VAL A 75 0.56 -1.99 -10.91
CA VAL A 75 1.17 -0.86 -11.63
C VAL A 75 2.62 -1.21 -11.85
N ALA A 76 3.14 -0.99 -13.08
CA ALA A 76 4.56 -1.21 -13.37
C ALA A 76 5.42 -0.29 -12.49
N ASP A 77 6.61 -0.76 -12.14
CA ASP A 77 7.51 0.01 -11.29
C ASP A 77 7.79 1.40 -11.90
N PHE A 78 7.84 2.41 -11.03
CA PHE A 78 7.97 3.84 -11.37
C PHE A 78 6.80 4.44 -12.17
N ALA A 79 5.82 3.66 -12.59
CA ALA A 79 4.64 4.19 -13.27
C ALA A 79 3.63 4.78 -12.28
N ALA A 80 2.72 5.60 -12.80
CA ALA A 80 1.61 6.20 -12.06
C ALA A 80 0.26 5.81 -12.64
N GLU A 81 0.24 4.86 -13.58
CA GLU A 81 -0.98 4.54 -14.31
C GLU A 81 -0.96 3.08 -14.75
N SER A 82 -2.14 2.46 -14.75
CA SER A 82 -2.39 1.16 -15.34
C SER A 82 -3.89 1.02 -15.56
N VAL A 83 -4.29 0.06 -16.40
CA VAL A 83 -5.72 -0.25 -16.61
C VAL A 83 -6.35 -0.69 -15.28
N ALA A 84 -5.66 -1.57 -14.54
CA ALA A 84 -6.16 -2.05 -13.25
C ALA A 84 -6.37 -0.91 -12.25
N LEU A 85 -5.42 0.02 -12.16
CA LEU A 85 -5.54 1.17 -11.26
C LEU A 85 -6.70 2.07 -11.66
N ARG A 86 -6.79 2.38 -12.94
CA ARG A 86 -7.84 3.26 -13.47
C ARG A 86 -9.24 2.69 -13.25
N GLU A 87 -9.42 1.40 -13.48
CA GLU A 87 -10.71 0.74 -13.33
C GLU A 87 -11.06 0.37 -11.89
N GLY A 88 -10.06 0.07 -11.06
CA GLY A 88 -10.28 -0.49 -9.73
C GLY A 88 -10.15 0.50 -8.58
N TRP A 89 -9.52 1.66 -8.79
CA TRP A 89 -9.19 2.55 -7.68
C TRP A 89 -10.42 3.02 -6.89
N ALA A 90 -11.45 3.49 -7.57
CA ALA A 90 -12.62 4.05 -6.88
C ALA A 90 -13.26 3.04 -5.91
N GLY A 91 -13.42 1.79 -6.34
CA GLY A 91 -13.99 0.73 -5.50
C GLY A 91 -13.08 0.38 -4.32
N VAL A 92 -11.80 0.20 -4.59
CA VAL A 92 -10.81 -0.14 -3.54
C VAL A 92 -10.66 1.02 -2.55
N SER A 93 -10.58 2.25 -3.04
CA SER A 93 -10.51 3.43 -2.19
C SER A 93 -11.74 3.55 -1.28
N GLY A 94 -12.92 3.31 -1.80
CA GLY A 94 -14.15 3.33 -1.01
C GLY A 94 -14.12 2.31 0.12
N GLU A 95 -13.71 1.08 -0.17
CA GLU A 95 -13.54 0.03 0.86
C GLU A 95 -12.49 0.43 1.90
N ALA A 96 -11.33 0.90 1.44
CA ALA A 96 -10.24 1.29 2.32
C ALA A 96 -10.64 2.44 3.25
N ARG A 97 -11.28 3.47 2.71
CA ARG A 97 -11.73 4.61 3.50
C ARG A 97 -12.79 4.21 4.51
N GLY A 98 -13.70 3.31 4.15
CA GLY A 98 -14.69 2.77 5.08
C GLY A 98 -14.03 2.00 6.23
N MET A 99 -13.01 1.21 5.93
CA MET A 99 -12.25 0.47 6.92
C MET A 99 -11.49 1.41 7.86
N LEU A 100 -10.83 2.42 7.31
CA LEU A 100 -10.13 3.44 8.10
C LEU A 100 -11.10 4.19 9.01
N GLY A 101 -12.26 4.60 8.48
CA GLY A 101 -13.28 5.28 9.25
C GLY A 101 -13.83 4.48 10.43
N ALA A 102 -13.76 3.17 10.35
CA ALA A 102 -14.13 2.25 11.44
C ALA A 102 -12.96 1.97 12.40
N GLY A 103 -11.84 2.67 12.26
CA GLY A 103 -10.65 2.47 13.11
C GLY A 103 -9.74 1.33 12.64
N GLY A 104 -9.96 0.81 11.42
CA GLY A 104 -9.22 -0.32 10.89
C GLY A 104 -7.84 0.03 10.32
N ARG A 105 -7.16 -1.01 9.84
CA ARG A 105 -5.79 -0.92 9.32
C ARG A 105 -5.74 -1.39 7.88
N VAL A 106 -5.16 -0.58 7.02
CA VAL A 106 -4.96 -0.89 5.59
C VAL A 106 -3.47 -0.89 5.30
N LEU A 107 -2.95 -2.03 4.84
CA LEU A 107 -1.56 -2.14 4.41
C LEU A 107 -1.48 -1.94 2.91
N VAL A 108 -0.57 -1.09 2.46
CA VAL A 108 -0.27 -0.91 1.04
C VAL A 108 1.18 -1.31 0.80
N HIS A 109 1.42 -2.15 -0.18
CA HIS A 109 2.79 -2.50 -0.57
C HIS A 109 2.95 -2.51 -2.09
N CYS A 110 4.18 -2.35 -2.53
CA CYS A 110 4.61 -2.60 -3.90
C CYS A 110 5.83 -3.51 -3.87
N LEU A 111 6.86 -3.30 -4.67
CA LEU A 111 8.09 -4.07 -4.54
C LEU A 111 8.97 -3.49 -3.43
N GLY A 112 9.34 -2.23 -3.53
CA GLY A 112 10.21 -1.55 -2.55
C GLY A 112 9.48 -0.85 -1.42
N GLY A 113 8.18 -0.70 -1.51
CA GLY A 113 7.39 0.03 -0.51
C GLY A 113 7.57 1.53 -0.56
N CYS A 114 7.89 2.09 -1.71
CA CYS A 114 8.20 3.50 -1.87
C CYS A 114 7.24 4.21 -2.84
N GLY A 115 7.43 4.04 -4.16
CA GLY A 115 6.74 4.82 -5.16
C GLY A 115 5.26 4.50 -5.30
N ARG A 116 4.95 3.29 -5.71
CA ARG A 116 3.57 2.86 -5.99
C ARG A 116 2.73 2.79 -4.71
N SER A 117 3.28 2.23 -3.64
CA SER A 117 2.61 2.22 -2.34
C SER A 117 2.46 3.63 -1.79
N GLY A 118 3.47 4.48 -1.95
CA GLY A 118 3.42 5.87 -1.53
C GLY A 118 2.33 6.67 -2.23
N MET A 119 2.18 6.49 -3.56
CA MET A 119 1.15 7.22 -4.29
C MET A 119 -0.26 6.78 -3.89
N ALA A 120 -0.46 5.49 -3.63
CA ALA A 120 -1.76 5.00 -3.16
C ALA A 120 -2.08 5.53 -1.76
N ALA A 121 -1.11 5.51 -0.85
CA ALA A 121 -1.28 6.05 0.50
C ALA A 121 -1.62 7.54 0.47
N LEU A 122 -0.89 8.33 -0.30
CA LEU A 122 -1.16 9.76 -0.43
C LEU A 122 -2.55 10.03 -1.00
N ARG A 123 -2.95 9.28 -2.02
CA ARG A 123 -4.29 9.42 -2.61
C ARG A 123 -5.38 9.14 -1.59
N LEU A 124 -5.23 8.08 -0.79
CA LEU A 124 -6.17 7.77 0.29
C LEU A 124 -6.24 8.91 1.32
N MET A 125 -5.09 9.46 1.71
CA MET A 125 -5.03 10.58 2.64
C MET A 125 -5.79 11.80 2.08
N ALA A 126 -5.55 12.13 0.82
CA ALA A 126 -6.24 13.25 0.14
C ALA A 126 -7.75 13.01 0.05
N GLU A 127 -8.15 11.79 -0.26
CA GLU A 127 -9.58 11.42 -0.34
C GLU A 127 -10.25 11.37 1.04
N CYS A 128 -9.46 11.24 2.11
CA CYS A 128 -9.93 11.41 3.49
C CYS A 128 -9.99 12.88 3.93
N GLY A 129 -9.66 13.82 3.05
CA GLY A 129 -9.79 15.26 3.30
C GLY A 129 -8.50 15.98 3.67
N GLU A 130 -7.35 15.31 3.65
CA GLU A 130 -6.07 15.97 3.91
C GLU A 130 -5.60 16.78 2.69
N ALA A 131 -5.03 17.95 2.94
CA ALA A 131 -4.41 18.73 1.86
C ALA A 131 -3.19 17.95 1.33
N PRO A 132 -3.07 17.74 0.01
CA PRO A 132 -2.03 16.87 -0.55
C PRO A 132 -0.60 17.22 -0.13
N GLU A 133 -0.25 18.50 -0.05
CA GLU A 133 1.10 18.92 0.33
C GLU A 133 1.42 18.56 1.80
N ALA A 134 0.49 18.85 2.70
CA ALA A 134 0.64 18.53 4.11
C ALA A 134 0.64 16.99 4.33
N ALA A 135 -0.22 16.29 3.60
CA ALA A 135 -0.28 14.83 3.64
C ALA A 135 1.03 14.21 3.16
N LEU A 136 1.62 14.72 2.07
CA LEU A 136 2.90 14.22 1.57
C LEU A 136 4.02 14.41 2.60
N ALA A 137 4.08 15.56 3.24
CA ALA A 137 5.08 15.82 4.28
C ALA A 137 4.92 14.84 5.45
N ARG A 138 3.71 14.57 5.85
CA ARG A 138 3.39 13.62 6.93
C ARG A 138 3.73 12.18 6.54
N LEU A 139 3.37 11.79 5.32
CA LEU A 139 3.68 10.47 4.76
C LEU A 139 5.19 10.24 4.72
N ARG A 140 5.96 11.22 4.27
CA ARG A 140 7.42 11.12 4.16
C ARG A 140 8.13 11.14 5.51
N ARG A 141 7.49 11.61 6.57
CA ARG A 141 8.02 11.41 7.91
C ARG A 141 7.94 9.95 8.33
N ALA A 142 6.87 9.26 7.96
CA ALA A 142 6.70 7.83 8.26
C ALA A 142 7.52 6.93 7.30
N ARG A 143 7.56 7.30 6.02
CA ARG A 143 8.25 6.54 4.99
C ARG A 143 8.99 7.51 4.05
N PRO A 144 10.27 7.85 4.34
CA PRO A 144 10.98 8.91 3.60
C PRO A 144 11.07 8.72 2.09
N CYS A 145 11.08 7.48 1.60
CA CYS A 145 11.13 7.18 0.17
C CYS A 145 9.78 7.24 -0.54
N ALA A 146 8.69 7.55 0.17
CA ALA A 146 7.34 7.54 -0.42
C ALA A 146 7.26 8.49 -1.62
N ILE A 147 6.75 7.96 -2.73
CA ILE A 147 6.61 8.62 -4.03
C ILE A 147 7.95 8.92 -4.69
N GLU A 148 8.15 8.29 -5.84
CA GLU A 148 9.44 8.32 -6.55
C GLU A 148 9.43 9.19 -7.81
N THR A 149 8.24 9.49 -8.37
CA THR A 149 8.13 10.29 -9.59
C THR A 149 7.10 11.39 -9.46
N GLU A 150 7.25 12.43 -10.30
CA GLU A 150 6.30 13.53 -10.35
C GLU A 150 4.92 13.08 -10.85
N ASP A 151 4.87 12.11 -11.77
CA ASP A 151 3.62 11.56 -12.25
C ASP A 151 2.87 10.83 -11.12
N GLN A 152 3.59 10.08 -10.28
CA GLN A 152 3.02 9.46 -9.09
C GLN A 152 2.45 10.52 -8.14
N ARG A 153 3.18 11.59 -7.91
CA ARG A 153 2.74 12.69 -7.05
C ARG A 153 1.46 13.35 -7.59
N ARG A 154 1.41 13.60 -8.88
CA ARG A 154 0.22 14.21 -9.52
C ARG A 154 -1.01 13.31 -9.43
N TRP A 155 -0.84 12.03 -9.73
CA TRP A 155 -1.94 11.09 -9.60
C TRP A 155 -2.46 11.05 -8.15
N ALA A 156 -1.55 11.00 -7.18
CA ALA A 156 -1.89 10.94 -5.76
C ALA A 156 -2.62 12.19 -5.29
N ALA A 157 -2.32 13.34 -5.84
CA ALA A 157 -3.01 14.60 -5.54
C ALA A 157 -4.39 14.73 -6.22
N GLY A 158 -4.79 13.75 -7.03
CA GLY A 158 -6.08 13.75 -7.72
C GLY A 158 -6.07 14.44 -9.07
N GLY A 159 -4.89 14.71 -9.60
CA GLY A 159 -4.75 15.45 -10.85
C GLY A 159 -4.38 14.63 -12.07
#